data_ed757e3af100ee69d97201309f6fe06b
#
_entry.id   ed757e3af100ee69d97201309f6fe06b
#
_cell.length_a   1.000
_cell.length_b   1.000
_cell.length_c   1.000
_cell.angle_alpha   90.00
_cell.angle_beta   90.00
_cell.angle_gamma   90.00
#
_symmetry.space_group_name_H-M   'P 1'
#
loop_
_entity.id
_entity.type
_entity.pdbx_description
1 polymer ?
#
loop_
_entity_poly.entity_id
_entity_poly.type
_entity_poly.pdbx_seq_one_letter_code
_entity_poly.pdbx_strand_id
1 'polypeptide(L)'
;VFPDKAAVVDQNRTVTFRQLKAEALHIASYIAGHFSRCHAPICFYLDKSAYCISVIMGIAYSGNFYTPIDTKMPAARIEKILETLENPLMITDKKHLPQVQKFMGDSDVLCLEDALDEPYNEQVIMDIKDRMIDTDVLYVLFTSGSTGNPKGVIIGHRSVIDYIEWVTETFHFNENTVLGNQAPFYFDNSILDIYTMLKTGATMYIIPQIYFAFPIKLLEYMETNLINTIFWV
;
A
#
# COMPACT_ATOMS: atom_id res chain seq x y z
N VAL A 1 -3.48 -14.95 13.21
CA VAL A 1 -2.76 -15.98 13.95
C VAL A 1 -1.60 -15.38 14.77
N PHE A 2 -0.93 -14.33 14.30
CA PHE A 2 0.25 -13.73 14.96
C PHE A 2 0.06 -12.23 15.28
N PRO A 3 -0.94 -11.83 16.09
CA PRO A 3 -1.34 -10.43 16.24
C PRO A 3 -0.23 -9.52 16.77
N ASP A 4 0.62 -10.02 17.66
CA ASP A 4 1.66 -9.23 18.34
C ASP A 4 3.03 -9.33 17.67
N LYS A 5 3.13 -10.11 16.59
CA LYS A 5 4.34 -10.19 15.77
C LYS A 5 4.49 -8.94 14.91
N ALA A 6 5.74 -8.51 14.68
CA ALA A 6 6.04 -7.46 13.71
C ALA A 6 5.59 -7.88 12.30
N ALA A 7 4.73 -7.08 11.70
CA ALA A 7 4.31 -7.22 10.31
C ALA A 7 5.22 -6.39 9.39
N VAL A 8 5.35 -5.09 9.67
CA VAL A 8 6.14 -4.16 8.86
C VAL A 8 7.09 -3.40 9.75
N VAL A 9 8.33 -3.28 9.29
CA VAL A 9 9.38 -2.49 9.95
C VAL A 9 9.98 -1.52 8.96
N ASP A 10 10.00 -0.23 9.30
CA ASP A 10 10.76 0.79 8.59
C ASP A 10 11.77 1.49 9.50
N GLN A 11 12.43 2.56 9.01
CA GLN A 11 13.43 3.29 9.79
C GLN A 11 12.85 3.99 11.04
N ASN A 12 11.54 4.26 11.06
CA ASN A 12 10.91 5.10 12.07
C ASN A 12 10.01 4.32 13.01
N ARG A 13 9.49 3.17 12.57
CA ARG A 13 8.51 2.41 13.35
C ARG A 13 8.50 0.91 13.04
N THR A 14 8.09 0.13 14.03
CA THR A 14 7.70 -1.27 13.90
C THR A 14 6.21 -1.37 14.11
N VAL A 15 5.50 -2.00 13.19
CA VAL A 15 4.05 -2.18 13.21
C VAL A 15 3.74 -3.66 13.35
N THR A 16 3.00 -4.05 14.39
CA THR A 16 2.52 -5.43 14.55
C THR A 16 1.32 -5.69 13.65
N PHE A 17 0.96 -6.98 13.42
CA PHE A 17 -0.25 -7.31 12.67
C PHE A 17 -1.53 -6.75 13.32
N ARG A 18 -1.58 -6.69 14.64
CA ARG A 18 -2.67 -6.07 15.39
C ARG A 18 -2.79 -4.57 15.09
N GLN A 19 -1.66 -3.87 15.14
CA GLN A 19 -1.61 -2.44 14.84
C GLN A 19 -1.93 -2.16 13.38
N LEU A 20 -1.35 -2.93 12.45
CA LEU A 20 -1.64 -2.81 11.02
C LEU A 20 -3.13 -2.97 10.72
N LYS A 21 -3.77 -3.98 11.34
CA LYS A 21 -5.22 -4.19 11.20
C LYS A 21 -6.01 -3.01 11.76
N ALA A 22 -5.67 -2.53 12.96
CA ALA A 22 -6.35 -1.40 13.59
C ALA A 22 -6.26 -0.13 12.71
N GLU A 23 -5.04 0.23 12.28
CA GLU A 23 -4.82 1.37 11.40
C GLU A 23 -5.61 1.26 10.09
N ALA A 24 -5.61 0.08 9.47
CA ALA A 24 -6.36 -0.17 8.24
C ALA A 24 -7.88 0.00 8.46
N LEU A 25 -8.43 -0.44 9.59
CA LEU A 25 -9.84 -0.28 9.91
C LEU A 25 -10.21 1.18 10.18
N HIS A 26 -9.36 1.94 10.86
CA HIS A 26 -9.54 3.39 11.05
C HIS A 26 -9.59 4.11 9.69
N ILE A 27 -8.61 3.85 8.83
CA ILE A 27 -8.54 4.44 7.49
C ILE A 27 -9.76 4.06 6.64
N ALA A 28 -10.16 2.78 6.65
CA ALA A 28 -11.32 2.31 5.88
C ALA A 28 -12.61 2.97 6.33
N SER A 29 -12.84 3.08 7.64
CA SER A 29 -14.00 3.74 8.22
C SER A 29 -14.02 5.23 7.88
N TYR A 30 -12.87 5.90 7.97
CA TYR A 30 -12.73 7.30 7.61
C TYR A 30 -13.05 7.55 6.12
N ILE A 31 -12.53 6.69 5.23
CA ILE A 31 -12.87 6.73 3.80
C ILE A 31 -14.38 6.59 3.62
N ALA A 32 -15.01 5.59 4.23
CA ALA A 32 -16.44 5.32 4.07
C ALA A 32 -17.31 6.47 4.61
N GLY A 33 -16.86 7.19 5.64
CA GLY A 33 -17.57 8.35 6.20
C GLY A 33 -17.46 9.62 5.34
N HIS A 34 -16.39 9.77 4.58
CA HIS A 34 -16.09 10.99 3.82
C HIS A 34 -16.19 10.80 2.29
N PHE A 35 -16.24 9.55 1.82
CA PHE A 35 -16.28 9.22 0.40
C PHE A 35 -17.32 8.15 0.14
N SER A 36 -18.46 8.53 -0.42
CA SER A 36 -19.63 7.66 -0.58
C SER A 36 -19.53 6.67 -1.76
N ARG A 37 -18.41 6.65 -2.50
CA ARG A 37 -18.20 5.76 -3.65
C ARG A 37 -17.55 4.45 -3.22
N CYS A 38 -17.99 3.34 -3.83
CA CYS A 38 -17.35 2.04 -3.77
C CYS A 38 -16.79 1.69 -5.16
N HIS A 39 -15.85 0.75 -5.22
CA HIS A 39 -15.17 0.34 -6.46
C HIS A 39 -14.56 1.52 -7.22
N ALA A 40 -14.11 2.53 -6.48
CA ALA A 40 -13.57 3.77 -7.01
C ALA A 40 -12.05 3.86 -6.79
N PRO A 41 -11.33 4.63 -7.62
CA PRO A 41 -9.90 4.86 -7.42
C PRO A 41 -9.64 5.71 -6.19
N ILE A 42 -8.73 5.26 -5.34
CA ILE A 42 -8.16 6.06 -4.26
C ILE A 42 -6.65 6.08 -4.43
N CYS A 43 -6.13 7.26 -4.72
CA CYS A 43 -4.69 7.48 -4.76
C CYS A 43 -4.14 7.71 -3.36
N PHE A 44 -2.87 7.41 -3.16
CA PHE A 44 -2.16 7.91 -1.99
C PHE A 44 -0.80 8.50 -2.37
N TYR A 45 -0.45 9.60 -1.71
CA TYR A 45 0.76 10.38 -1.93
C TYR A 45 1.51 10.51 -0.61
N LEU A 46 2.40 9.54 -0.35
CA LEU A 46 3.16 9.39 0.89
C LEU A 46 4.60 8.98 0.59
N ASP A 47 5.53 9.39 1.44
CA ASP A 47 6.87 8.78 1.42
C ASP A 47 6.78 7.30 1.75
N LYS A 48 7.62 6.49 1.10
CA LYS A 48 7.64 5.03 1.29
C LYS A 48 7.91 4.68 2.75
N SER A 49 6.92 4.12 3.43
CA SER A 49 6.92 3.82 4.85
C SER A 49 5.92 2.73 5.21
N ALA A 50 5.92 2.28 6.47
CA ALA A 50 4.92 1.34 6.98
C ALA A 50 3.49 1.90 6.89
N TYR A 51 3.30 3.21 6.94
CA TYR A 51 1.99 3.82 6.75
C TYR A 51 1.39 3.54 5.37
N CYS A 52 2.21 3.40 4.32
CA CYS A 52 1.71 3.03 3.00
C CYS A 52 0.98 1.68 3.03
N ILE A 53 1.46 0.72 3.84
CA ILE A 53 0.81 -0.59 3.96
C ILE A 53 -0.52 -0.47 4.70
N SER A 54 -0.59 0.35 5.76
CA SER A 54 -1.84 0.64 6.47
C SER A 54 -2.87 1.30 5.53
N VAL A 55 -2.43 2.24 4.69
CA VAL A 55 -3.27 2.91 3.68
C VAL A 55 -3.74 1.93 2.59
N ILE A 56 -2.84 1.10 2.04
CA ILE A 56 -3.20 0.06 1.07
C ILE A 56 -4.31 -0.84 1.62
N MET A 57 -4.14 -1.32 2.84
CA MET A 57 -5.14 -2.19 3.48
C MET A 57 -6.42 -1.43 3.83
N GLY A 58 -6.32 -0.18 4.28
CA GLY A 58 -7.47 0.66 4.57
C GLY A 58 -8.33 0.94 3.33
N ILE A 59 -7.69 1.24 2.19
CA ILE A 59 -8.39 1.40 0.91
C ILE A 59 -9.08 0.11 0.51
N ALA A 60 -8.39 -1.04 0.60
CA ALA A 60 -9.00 -2.34 0.27
C ALA A 60 -10.20 -2.65 1.18
N TYR A 61 -10.10 -2.42 2.50
CA TYR A 61 -11.21 -2.61 3.44
C TYR A 61 -12.38 -1.65 3.23
N SER A 62 -12.16 -0.50 2.59
CA SER A 62 -13.23 0.44 2.23
C SER A 62 -14.00 0.04 0.96
N GLY A 63 -13.70 -1.12 0.34
CA GLY A 63 -14.31 -1.56 -0.90
C GLY A 63 -13.86 -0.78 -2.13
N ASN A 64 -12.72 -0.13 -2.06
CA ASN A 64 -12.12 0.66 -3.13
C ASN A 64 -10.77 0.08 -3.56
N PHE A 65 -10.21 0.58 -4.67
CA PHE A 65 -8.90 0.12 -5.15
C PHE A 65 -7.83 1.22 -5.04
N TYR A 66 -6.60 0.81 -4.76
CA TYR A 66 -5.53 1.76 -4.55
C TYR A 66 -4.68 2.03 -5.78
N THR A 67 -4.16 3.26 -5.84
CA THR A 67 -3.15 3.71 -6.81
C THR A 67 -2.07 4.51 -6.09
N PRO A 68 -0.87 3.95 -5.88
CA PRO A 68 0.24 4.67 -5.27
C PRO A 68 0.81 5.73 -6.20
N ILE A 69 1.04 6.93 -5.69
CA ILE A 69 1.71 8.02 -6.40
C ILE A 69 3.05 8.32 -5.72
N ASP A 70 4.15 8.25 -6.47
CA ASP A 70 5.47 8.59 -5.95
C ASP A 70 5.59 10.09 -5.66
N THR A 71 6.04 10.44 -4.46
CA THR A 71 6.26 11.84 -4.03
C THR A 71 7.32 12.56 -4.87
N LYS A 72 8.14 11.81 -5.61
CA LYS A 72 9.17 12.32 -6.54
C LYS A 72 8.71 12.37 -7.99
N MET A 73 7.47 11.96 -8.28
CA MET A 73 6.94 11.94 -9.64
C MET A 73 6.73 13.36 -10.16
N PRO A 74 7.08 13.66 -11.43
CA PRO A 74 6.79 14.97 -12.03
C PRO A 74 5.30 15.31 -12.02
N ALA A 75 4.95 16.55 -11.68
CA ALA A 75 3.56 17.00 -11.57
C ALA A 75 2.72 16.72 -12.83
N ALA A 76 3.27 17.00 -14.01
CA ALA A 76 2.59 16.71 -15.29
C ALA A 76 2.25 15.21 -15.50
N ARG A 77 2.99 14.29 -14.87
CA ARG A 77 2.66 12.86 -14.89
C ARG A 77 1.56 12.53 -13.89
N ILE A 78 1.60 13.15 -12.69
CA ILE A 78 0.55 13.01 -11.70
C ILE A 78 -0.79 13.47 -12.26
N GLU A 79 -0.84 14.67 -12.86
CA GLU A 79 -2.04 15.22 -13.50
C GLU A 79 -2.66 14.25 -14.51
N LYS A 80 -1.85 13.67 -15.40
CA LYS A 80 -2.33 12.68 -16.37
C LYS A 80 -2.88 11.39 -15.74
N ILE A 81 -2.30 10.95 -14.61
CA ILE A 81 -2.81 9.81 -13.85
C ILE A 81 -4.17 10.15 -13.25
N LEU A 82 -4.29 11.32 -12.62
CA LEU A 82 -5.53 11.78 -12.01
C LEU A 82 -6.65 11.98 -13.06
N GLU A 83 -6.33 12.54 -14.23
CA GLU A 83 -7.25 12.64 -15.36
C GLU A 83 -7.75 11.25 -15.82
N THR A 84 -6.83 10.27 -15.92
CA THR A 84 -7.18 8.90 -16.35
C THR A 84 -8.08 8.19 -15.34
N LEU A 85 -7.93 8.50 -14.04
CA LEU A 85 -8.74 7.94 -12.95
C LEU A 85 -10.05 8.69 -12.71
N GLU A 86 -10.35 9.76 -13.46
CA GLU A 86 -11.61 10.52 -13.41
C GLU A 86 -11.95 11.02 -11.99
N ASN A 87 -11.10 11.87 -11.44
CA ASN A 87 -11.22 12.48 -10.11
C ASN A 87 -11.19 11.44 -8.96
N PRO A 88 -10.06 10.79 -8.73
CA PRO A 88 -9.87 9.90 -7.58
C PRO A 88 -9.84 10.69 -6.26
N LEU A 89 -10.19 10.01 -5.17
CA LEU A 89 -9.83 10.49 -3.83
C LEU A 89 -8.31 10.40 -3.64
N MET A 90 -7.71 11.34 -2.90
CA MET A 90 -6.30 11.31 -2.53
C MET A 90 -6.14 11.20 -1.01
N ILE A 91 -5.33 10.24 -0.55
CA ILE A 91 -4.88 10.17 0.85
C ILE A 91 -3.45 10.68 0.92
N THR A 92 -3.18 11.59 1.84
CA THR A 92 -1.83 12.12 2.08
C THR A 92 -1.63 12.42 3.57
N ASP A 93 -0.40 12.71 3.97
CA ASP A 93 -0.07 13.18 5.32
C ASP A 93 0.00 14.72 5.39
N LYS A 94 0.03 15.25 6.62
CA LYS A 94 0.16 16.72 6.84
C LYS A 94 1.40 17.32 6.19
N LYS A 95 2.46 16.53 6.06
CA LYS A 95 3.72 16.96 5.42
C LYS A 95 3.52 17.25 3.93
N HIS A 96 2.80 16.39 3.23
CA HIS A 96 2.64 16.48 1.78
C HIS A 96 1.33 17.18 1.35
N LEU A 97 0.42 17.45 2.29
CA LEU A 97 -0.86 18.11 2.02
C LEU A 97 -0.72 19.40 1.18
N PRO A 98 0.22 20.35 1.46
CA PRO A 98 0.36 21.53 0.65
C PRO A 98 0.80 21.27 -0.80
N GLN A 99 1.46 20.14 -1.04
CA GLN A 99 1.84 19.71 -2.39
C GLN A 99 0.65 19.12 -3.13
N VAL A 100 -0.13 18.28 -2.46
CA VAL A 100 -1.33 17.62 -3.03
C VAL A 100 -2.39 18.66 -3.39
N GLN A 101 -2.61 19.65 -2.57
CA GLN A 101 -3.57 20.74 -2.82
C GLN A 101 -3.28 21.53 -4.13
N LYS A 102 -2.02 21.57 -4.58
CA LYS A 102 -1.66 22.26 -5.83
C LYS A 102 -2.22 21.59 -7.08
N PHE A 103 -2.44 20.27 -7.05
CA PHE A 103 -2.95 19.51 -8.21
C PHE A 103 -4.31 18.87 -7.99
N MET A 104 -4.83 18.81 -6.75
CA MET A 104 -6.15 18.23 -6.44
C MET A 104 -7.19 19.28 -6.00
N GLY A 105 -6.77 20.43 -5.47
CA GLY A 105 -7.67 21.30 -4.69
C GLY A 105 -7.95 20.72 -3.30
N ASP A 106 -9.02 21.18 -2.64
CA ASP A 106 -9.31 20.83 -1.25
C ASP A 106 -10.38 19.71 -1.08
N SER A 107 -11.21 19.46 -2.11
CA SER A 107 -12.45 18.69 -1.95
C SER A 107 -12.29 17.17 -1.96
N ASP A 108 -11.19 16.65 -2.51
CA ASP A 108 -11.00 15.20 -2.70
C ASP A 108 -9.70 14.72 -2.04
N VAL A 109 -9.33 15.32 -0.90
CA VAL A 109 -8.12 14.98 -0.15
C VAL A 109 -8.47 14.61 1.28
N LEU A 110 -8.01 13.44 1.72
CA LEU A 110 -8.09 12.99 3.11
C LEU A 110 -6.69 13.00 3.74
N CYS A 111 -6.63 13.45 5.00
CA CYS A 111 -5.40 13.44 5.78
C CYS A 111 -5.26 12.14 6.56
N LEU A 112 -4.12 11.49 6.45
CA LEU A 112 -3.86 10.20 7.10
C LEU A 112 -3.93 10.31 8.62
N GLU A 113 -3.37 11.37 9.20
CA GLU A 113 -3.36 11.57 10.65
C GLU A 113 -4.79 11.72 11.19
N ASP A 114 -5.66 12.45 10.47
CA ASP A 114 -7.05 12.61 10.86
C ASP A 114 -7.81 11.27 10.77
N ALA A 115 -7.51 10.46 9.74
CA ALA A 115 -8.09 9.13 9.60
C ALA A 115 -7.66 8.16 10.71
N LEU A 116 -6.44 8.30 11.24
CA LEU A 116 -5.93 7.46 12.33
C LEU A 116 -6.46 7.89 13.71
N ASP A 117 -6.79 9.17 13.88
CA ASP A 117 -7.31 9.73 15.14
C ASP A 117 -8.82 9.48 15.32
N GLU A 118 -9.57 9.31 14.23
CA GLU A 118 -11.02 9.08 14.30
C GLU A 118 -11.35 7.62 14.63
N PRO A 119 -12.27 7.33 15.56
CA PRO A 119 -12.66 5.96 15.89
C PRO A 119 -13.34 5.28 14.69
N TYR A 120 -13.00 4.01 14.42
CA TYR A 120 -13.60 3.28 13.33
C TYR A 120 -14.98 2.70 13.69
N ASN A 121 -15.85 2.61 12.68
CA ASN A 121 -17.16 2.00 12.79
C ASN A 121 -17.12 0.57 12.22
N GLU A 122 -17.17 -0.42 13.11
CA GLU A 122 -17.09 -1.84 12.75
C GLU A 122 -18.24 -2.29 11.83
N GLN A 123 -19.45 -1.79 12.07
CA GLN A 123 -20.63 -2.17 11.28
C GLN A 123 -20.48 -1.75 9.82
N VAL A 124 -19.99 -0.54 9.57
CA VAL A 124 -19.73 -0.04 8.21
C VAL A 124 -18.74 -0.94 7.47
N ILE A 125 -17.68 -1.36 8.16
CA ILE A 125 -16.67 -2.26 7.56
C ILE A 125 -17.26 -3.64 7.26
N MET A 126 -18.09 -4.18 8.15
CA MET A 126 -18.77 -5.46 7.91
C MET A 126 -19.72 -5.37 6.72
N ASP A 127 -20.52 -4.32 6.63
CA ASP A 127 -21.46 -4.09 5.52
C ASP A 127 -20.74 -3.96 4.16
N ILE A 128 -19.56 -3.35 4.14
CA ILE A 128 -18.71 -3.26 2.94
C ILE A 128 -18.20 -4.67 2.58
N LYS A 129 -17.62 -5.38 3.56
CA LYS A 129 -17.05 -6.71 3.37
C LYS A 129 -18.06 -7.70 2.78
N ASP A 130 -19.32 -7.65 3.23
CA ASP A 130 -20.37 -8.56 2.77
C ASP A 130 -20.76 -8.36 1.30
N ARG A 131 -20.38 -7.22 0.72
CA ARG A 131 -20.64 -6.89 -0.71
C ARG A 131 -19.44 -7.12 -1.61
N MET A 132 -18.24 -7.25 -1.04
CA MET A 132 -17.01 -7.45 -1.81
C MET A 132 -16.95 -8.86 -2.40
N ILE A 133 -16.47 -8.94 -3.63
CA ILE A 133 -16.20 -10.21 -4.31
C ILE A 133 -14.75 -10.24 -4.81
N ASP A 134 -14.23 -11.42 -5.04
CA ASP A 134 -12.82 -11.62 -5.41
C ASP A 134 -12.46 -11.11 -6.82
N THR A 135 -13.45 -10.80 -7.64
CA THR A 135 -13.26 -10.15 -8.95
C THR A 135 -13.20 -8.62 -8.87
N ASP A 136 -13.48 -8.04 -7.71
CA ASP A 136 -13.33 -6.59 -7.52
C ASP A 136 -11.89 -6.16 -7.75
N VAL A 137 -11.72 -4.93 -8.24
CA VAL A 137 -10.39 -4.35 -8.46
C VAL A 137 -9.71 -4.11 -7.12
N LEU A 138 -8.46 -4.55 -6.99
CA LEU A 138 -7.63 -4.32 -5.81
C LEU A 138 -6.70 -3.12 -5.99
N TYR A 139 -6.08 -3.01 -7.18
CA TYR A 139 -5.21 -1.88 -7.48
C TYR A 139 -5.14 -1.54 -8.97
N VAL A 140 -4.70 -0.32 -9.22
CA VAL A 140 -4.28 0.14 -10.55
C VAL A 140 -2.87 0.73 -10.44
N LEU A 141 -1.90 0.12 -11.12
CA LEU A 141 -0.53 0.61 -11.20
C LEU A 141 -0.25 1.18 -12.59
N PHE A 142 0.40 2.35 -12.63
CA PHE A 142 0.66 3.05 -13.89
C PHE A 142 2.05 2.77 -14.43
N THR A 143 2.10 2.31 -15.68
CA THR A 143 3.33 2.09 -16.44
C THR A 143 3.63 3.28 -17.37
N SER A 144 4.88 3.39 -17.81
CA SER A 144 5.25 4.33 -18.86
C SER A 144 4.72 3.81 -20.21
N GLY A 145 3.62 4.38 -20.69
CA GLY A 145 3.10 4.06 -22.02
C GLY A 145 4.08 4.47 -23.13
N SER A 146 4.21 3.67 -24.17
CA SER A 146 5.03 3.99 -25.37
C SER A 146 4.64 5.28 -26.09
N THR A 147 3.41 5.78 -25.83
CA THR A 147 2.86 7.02 -26.37
C THR A 147 3.11 8.26 -25.49
N GLY A 148 3.87 8.11 -24.39
CA GLY A 148 4.10 9.20 -23.42
C GLY A 148 2.96 9.46 -22.45
N ASN A 149 1.82 8.78 -22.58
CA ASN A 149 0.73 8.81 -21.62
C ASN A 149 0.82 7.60 -20.69
N PRO A 150 0.65 7.78 -19.37
CA PRO A 150 0.64 6.66 -18.42
C PRO A 150 -0.55 5.74 -18.71
N LYS A 151 -0.31 4.42 -18.64
CA LYS A 151 -1.34 3.39 -18.78
C LYS A 151 -1.55 2.69 -17.45
N GLY A 152 -2.79 2.65 -16.95
CA GLY A 152 -3.17 1.94 -15.75
C GLY A 152 -3.37 0.44 -16.02
N VAL A 153 -2.65 -0.41 -15.30
CA VAL A 153 -2.86 -1.87 -15.29
C VAL A 153 -3.78 -2.20 -14.12
N ILE A 154 -4.95 -2.74 -14.43
CA ILE A 154 -6.00 -3.07 -13.45
C ILE A 154 -5.82 -4.52 -13.01
N ILE A 155 -5.73 -4.76 -11.71
CA ILE A 155 -5.60 -6.10 -11.11
C ILE A 155 -6.67 -6.28 -10.03
N GLY A 156 -7.40 -7.39 -10.10
CA GLY A 156 -8.41 -7.77 -9.11
C GLY A 156 -7.83 -8.60 -7.96
N HIS A 157 -8.61 -8.73 -6.89
CA HIS A 157 -8.25 -9.52 -5.71
C HIS A 157 -7.91 -10.97 -6.07
N ARG A 158 -8.70 -11.64 -6.91
CA ARG A 158 -8.48 -13.02 -7.34
C ARG A 158 -7.09 -13.23 -7.93
N SER A 159 -6.63 -12.32 -8.79
CA SER A 159 -5.32 -12.42 -9.45
C SER A 159 -4.17 -12.36 -8.43
N VAL A 160 -4.31 -11.51 -7.40
CA VAL A 160 -3.31 -11.41 -6.33
C VAL A 160 -3.36 -12.64 -5.43
N ILE A 161 -4.55 -13.16 -5.10
CA ILE A 161 -4.71 -14.39 -4.33
C ILE A 161 -4.02 -15.55 -5.04
N ASP A 162 -4.33 -15.79 -6.32
CA ASP A 162 -3.71 -16.85 -7.12
C ASP A 162 -2.18 -16.72 -7.18
N TYR A 163 -1.71 -15.49 -7.43
CA TYR A 163 -0.27 -15.21 -7.49
C TYR A 163 0.43 -15.54 -6.17
N ILE A 164 -0.14 -15.11 -5.04
CA ILE A 164 0.46 -15.30 -3.72
C ILE A 164 0.34 -16.75 -3.24
N GLU A 165 -0.74 -17.48 -3.62
CA GLU A 165 -0.81 -18.94 -3.42
C GLU A 165 0.39 -19.61 -4.09
N TRP A 166 0.57 -19.38 -5.39
CA TRP A 166 1.68 -19.94 -6.15
C TRP A 166 3.06 -19.55 -5.58
N VAL A 167 3.27 -18.27 -5.25
CA VAL A 167 4.53 -17.78 -4.68
C VAL A 167 4.86 -18.46 -3.36
N THR A 168 3.89 -18.54 -2.45
CA THR A 168 4.11 -19.11 -1.12
C THR A 168 4.37 -20.62 -1.17
N GLU A 169 3.73 -21.34 -2.07
CA GLU A 169 3.98 -22.75 -2.29
C GLU A 169 5.34 -23.01 -2.95
N THR A 170 5.66 -22.24 -4.02
CA THR A 170 6.88 -22.45 -4.80
C THR A 170 8.14 -22.13 -4.00
N PHE A 171 8.14 -21.05 -3.22
CA PHE A 171 9.29 -20.60 -2.43
C PHE A 171 9.25 -21.02 -0.98
N HIS A 172 8.23 -21.78 -0.57
CA HIS A 172 8.02 -22.27 0.81
C HIS A 172 8.00 -21.16 1.87
N PHE A 173 7.42 -20.02 1.51
CA PHE A 173 7.31 -18.89 2.43
C PHE A 173 6.34 -19.21 3.58
N ASN A 174 6.73 -18.81 4.78
CA ASN A 174 5.99 -19.07 6.01
C ASN A 174 6.21 -17.93 7.02
N GLU A 175 5.72 -18.13 8.24
CA GLU A 175 5.84 -17.13 9.30
C GLU A 175 7.29 -16.79 9.72
N ASN A 176 8.25 -17.63 9.41
CA ASN A 176 9.67 -17.38 9.71
C ASN A 176 10.39 -16.64 8.57
N THR A 177 9.70 -16.39 7.46
CA THR A 177 10.21 -15.57 6.37
C THR A 177 10.36 -14.11 6.82
N VAL A 178 11.51 -13.53 6.53
CA VAL A 178 11.80 -12.11 6.79
C VAL A 178 12.13 -11.46 5.45
N LEU A 179 11.16 -10.71 4.93
CA LEU A 179 11.23 -10.08 3.61
C LEU A 179 11.94 -8.74 3.68
N GLY A 180 12.86 -8.50 2.74
CA GLY A 180 13.46 -7.20 2.52
C GLY A 180 12.82 -6.51 1.32
N ASN A 181 11.92 -5.56 1.54
CA ASN A 181 11.25 -4.84 0.46
C ASN A 181 12.17 -3.79 -0.17
N GLN A 182 12.55 -4.01 -1.42
CA GLN A 182 13.30 -3.08 -2.26
C GLN A 182 12.35 -2.24 -3.13
N ALA A 183 11.40 -2.88 -3.79
CA ALA A 183 10.56 -2.27 -4.80
C ALA A 183 9.74 -1.09 -4.26
N PRO A 184 9.61 0.02 -5.01
CA PRO A 184 8.62 1.06 -4.71
C PRO A 184 7.20 0.48 -4.78
N PHE A 185 6.26 1.01 -3.98
CA PHE A 185 4.90 0.50 -3.93
C PHE A 185 4.07 0.80 -5.19
N TYR A 186 4.55 1.65 -6.08
CA TYR A 186 3.95 1.88 -7.40
C TYR A 186 4.48 0.91 -8.49
N PHE A 187 5.32 -0.07 -8.12
CA PHE A 187 5.72 -1.19 -8.98
C PHE A 187 5.11 -2.50 -8.48
N ASP A 188 4.70 -3.34 -9.42
CA ASP A 188 4.07 -4.65 -9.19
C ASP A 188 4.94 -5.63 -8.40
N ASN A 189 6.26 -5.50 -8.45
CA ASN A 189 7.18 -6.31 -7.64
C ASN A 189 6.91 -6.18 -6.14
N SER A 190 6.36 -5.04 -5.67
CA SER A 190 6.00 -4.84 -4.26
C SER A 190 4.86 -5.74 -3.79
N ILE A 191 4.05 -6.24 -4.71
CA ILE A 191 2.89 -7.10 -4.45
C ILE A 191 3.34 -8.41 -3.80
N LEU A 192 4.46 -8.99 -4.27
CA LEU A 192 5.03 -10.18 -3.65
C LEU A 192 5.29 -9.95 -2.16
N ASP A 193 6.02 -8.91 -1.82
CA ASP A 193 6.44 -8.66 -0.43
C ASP A 193 5.23 -8.39 0.47
N ILE A 194 4.32 -7.49 0.04
CA ILE A 194 3.17 -7.06 0.82
C ILE A 194 2.23 -8.23 1.10
N TYR A 195 1.80 -8.94 0.05
CA TYR A 195 0.76 -9.95 0.22
C TYR A 195 1.30 -11.30 0.71
N THR A 196 2.58 -11.61 0.50
CA THR A 196 3.24 -12.74 1.17
C THR A 196 3.28 -12.51 2.68
N MET A 197 3.68 -11.33 3.13
CA MET A 197 3.69 -10.96 4.54
C MET A 197 2.30 -11.13 5.16
N LEU A 198 1.27 -10.60 4.50
CA LEU A 198 -0.11 -10.70 4.99
C LEU A 198 -0.63 -12.13 5.05
N LYS A 199 -0.33 -12.96 4.05
CA LYS A 199 -0.79 -14.34 3.97
C LYS A 199 -0.11 -15.25 4.99
N THR A 200 1.21 -15.15 5.10
CA THR A 200 2.01 -16.14 5.85
C THR A 200 2.27 -15.72 7.30
N GLY A 201 2.06 -14.46 7.64
CA GLY A 201 2.54 -13.91 8.91
C GLY A 201 4.05 -13.64 8.94
N ALA A 202 4.70 -13.55 7.77
CA ALA A 202 6.08 -13.11 7.61
C ALA A 202 6.29 -11.68 8.12
N THR A 203 7.54 -11.28 8.37
CA THR A 203 7.87 -9.89 8.68
C THR A 203 8.47 -9.22 7.43
N MET A 204 8.02 -8.02 7.10
CA MET A 204 8.56 -7.23 5.98
C MET A 204 9.33 -6.01 6.48
N TYR A 205 10.60 -5.92 6.11
CA TYR A 205 11.44 -4.73 6.32
C TYR A 205 11.44 -3.86 5.08
N ILE A 206 11.05 -2.60 5.22
CA ILE A 206 11.20 -1.58 4.17
C ILE A 206 12.65 -1.10 4.19
N ILE A 207 13.47 -1.62 3.28
CA ILE A 207 14.90 -1.29 3.24
C ILE A 207 15.07 0.15 2.76
N PRO A 208 15.86 0.98 3.47
CA PRO A 208 16.17 2.33 3.03
C PRO A 208 16.82 2.36 1.65
N GLN A 209 16.24 3.14 0.72
CA GLN A 209 16.70 3.19 -0.67
C GLN A 209 18.19 3.48 -0.82
N ILE A 210 18.76 4.28 0.09
CA ILE A 210 20.18 4.63 0.05
C ILE A 210 21.11 3.43 0.19
N TYR A 211 20.68 2.36 0.87
CA TYR A 211 21.53 1.17 1.09
C TYR A 211 21.79 0.40 -0.21
N PHE A 212 20.90 0.50 -1.19
CA PHE A 212 21.11 -0.13 -2.50
C PHE A 212 22.26 0.51 -3.31
N ALA A 213 22.67 1.73 -2.96
CA ALA A 213 23.89 2.36 -3.49
C ALA A 213 25.17 1.94 -2.75
N PHE A 214 25.05 1.27 -1.59
CA PHE A 214 26.17 0.87 -0.74
C PHE A 214 26.04 -0.61 -0.33
N PRO A 215 26.51 -1.55 -1.17
CA PRO A 215 26.29 -2.99 -0.97
C PRO A 215 26.73 -3.53 0.40
N ILE A 216 27.81 -3.04 0.97
CA ILE A 216 28.26 -3.45 2.29
C ILE A 216 27.22 -3.07 3.37
N LYS A 217 26.70 -1.84 3.32
CA LYS A 217 25.67 -1.39 4.26
C LYS A 217 24.34 -2.14 4.08
N LEU A 218 24.01 -2.52 2.85
CA LEU A 218 22.85 -3.33 2.58
C LEU A 218 23.00 -4.72 3.23
N LEU A 219 24.13 -5.37 3.06
CA LEU A 219 24.40 -6.68 3.66
C LEU A 219 24.40 -6.61 5.20
N GLU A 220 25.06 -5.62 5.78
CA GLU A 220 25.04 -5.37 7.23
C GLU A 220 23.62 -5.17 7.75
N TYR A 221 22.79 -4.40 7.03
CA TYR A 221 21.38 -4.18 7.38
C TYR A 221 20.57 -5.48 7.29
N MET A 222 20.78 -6.27 6.25
CA MET A 222 20.09 -7.55 6.08
C MET A 222 20.49 -8.54 7.17
N GLU A 223 21.78 -8.64 7.50
CA GLU A 223 22.27 -9.53 8.55
C GLU A 223 21.75 -9.11 9.92
N THR A 224 21.85 -7.82 10.25
CA THR A 224 21.38 -7.27 11.54
C THR A 224 19.90 -7.53 11.77
N ASN A 225 19.08 -7.45 10.72
CA ASN A 225 17.64 -7.62 10.80
C ASN A 225 17.17 -9.03 10.44
N LEU A 226 18.10 -9.96 10.24
CA LEU A 226 17.82 -11.37 9.87
C LEU A 226 16.96 -11.49 8.62
N ILE A 227 17.12 -10.55 7.65
CA ILE A 227 16.41 -10.59 6.37
C ILE A 227 16.93 -11.78 5.58
N ASN A 228 16.07 -12.77 5.34
CA ASN A 228 16.44 -14.01 4.66
C ASN A 228 15.89 -14.11 3.23
N THR A 229 15.06 -13.15 2.84
CA THR A 229 14.41 -13.13 1.53
C THR A 229 14.39 -11.71 0.97
N ILE A 230 14.79 -11.54 -0.28
CA ILE A 230 14.68 -10.28 -1.01
C ILE A 230 14.25 -10.57 -2.45
N PHE A 231 13.23 -9.85 -2.92
CA PHE A 231 12.85 -9.84 -4.33
C PHE A 231 13.37 -8.55 -4.95
N TRP A 232 14.40 -8.67 -5.76
CA TRP A 232 15.14 -7.54 -6.30
C TRP A 232 15.28 -7.65 -7.82
N VAL A 233 14.97 -6.55 -8.51
CA VAL A 233 15.09 -6.42 -9.98
C VAL A 233 16.03 -5.28 -10.35
#